data_f3d52e90f315046355d090499181bfe7
#
_entry.id   f3d52e90f315046355d090499181bfe7
#
_cell.length_a   1.000
_cell.length_b   1.000
_cell.length_c   1.000
_cell.angle_alpha   90.00
_cell.angle_beta   90.00
_cell.angle_gamma   90.00
#
_symmetry.space_group_name_H-M   'P 1'
#
loop_
_entity.id
_entity.type
_entity.pdbx_description
1 polymer ?
#
loop_
_entity_poly.entity_id
_entity_poly.type
_entity_poly.pdbx_seq_one_letter_code
_entity_poly.pdbx_strand_id
1 'polypeptide(L)'
;MDMSNSRNPVVLIHGIFRKAYVFNRMAKYLKERGWEVHRFDVVPNTSIVGLDQLALQIKTYVDQTFAPDQPIDLVGLSMGGLVSRYYVQRLGGLDKIQRFITISSPHHGTYLAYLLPFIGCVQMRPGSGFLADLNADMHKLEQVKFSSLWTPYDFVIVPAQSSQMPVGKNVKLSVFPHAMMVRSNSTLVTVAKALTDKL
;
A
#
# COMPACT_ATOMS: atom_id res chain seq x y z
N MET A 1 2.69 -34.57 -2.62
CA MET A 1 2.07 -33.29 -3.04
C MET A 1 3.13 -32.23 -2.97
N ASP A 2 3.51 -31.70 -4.10
CA ASP A 2 4.63 -30.74 -4.21
C ASP A 2 4.18 -29.37 -3.63
N MET A 3 4.62 -29.04 -2.42
CA MET A 3 4.31 -27.78 -1.71
C MET A 3 5.24 -26.62 -2.14
N SER A 4 5.96 -26.77 -3.26
CA SER A 4 7.10 -25.90 -3.59
C SER A 4 6.78 -24.60 -4.34
N ASN A 5 5.51 -24.23 -4.57
CA ASN A 5 5.22 -22.98 -5.32
C ASN A 5 3.85 -22.33 -5.03
N SER A 6 3.33 -22.40 -3.82
CA SER A 6 2.11 -21.66 -3.49
C SER A 6 2.47 -20.17 -3.29
N ARG A 7 1.96 -19.32 -4.19
CA ARG A 7 2.07 -17.85 -4.05
C ARG A 7 1.18 -17.39 -2.89
N ASN A 8 1.67 -16.44 -2.11
CA ASN A 8 0.83 -15.82 -1.09
C ASN A 8 -0.40 -15.17 -1.70
N PRO A 9 -1.54 -15.19 -1.00
CA PRO A 9 -2.66 -14.31 -1.33
C PRO A 9 -2.24 -12.85 -1.28
N VAL A 10 -2.76 -12.05 -2.20
CA VAL A 10 -2.45 -10.61 -2.31
C VAL A 10 -3.67 -9.80 -1.91
N VAL A 11 -3.52 -8.91 -0.92
CA VAL A 11 -4.56 -7.97 -0.50
C VAL A 11 -4.25 -6.59 -1.07
N LEU A 12 -5.24 -6.01 -1.78
CA LEU A 12 -5.13 -4.71 -2.46
C LEU A 12 -5.97 -3.66 -1.73
N ILE A 13 -5.34 -2.57 -1.26
CA ILE A 13 -5.95 -1.50 -0.48
C ILE A 13 -5.94 -0.19 -1.27
N HIS A 14 -7.12 0.35 -1.56
CA HIS A 14 -7.30 1.55 -2.38
C HIS A 14 -6.96 2.86 -1.65
N GLY A 15 -6.83 3.95 -2.42
CA GLY A 15 -6.61 5.31 -1.93
C GLY A 15 -7.90 6.07 -1.61
N ILE A 16 -7.72 7.33 -1.17
CA ILE A 16 -8.83 8.26 -0.86
C ILE A 16 -9.77 8.44 -2.06
N PHE A 17 -11.08 8.57 -1.79
CA PHE A 17 -12.16 8.72 -2.78
C PHE A 17 -12.20 7.60 -3.84
N ARG A 18 -11.57 6.45 -3.57
CA ARG A 18 -11.58 5.28 -4.45
C ARG A 18 -12.27 4.11 -3.74
N LYS A 19 -12.51 3.07 -4.48
CA LYS A 19 -12.98 1.76 -4.01
C LYS A 19 -12.15 0.65 -4.64
N ALA A 20 -12.33 -0.56 -4.17
CA ALA A 20 -11.60 -1.75 -4.61
C ALA A 20 -11.58 -1.97 -6.13
N TYR A 21 -12.59 -1.44 -6.87
CA TYR A 21 -12.65 -1.56 -8.33
C TYR A 21 -11.47 -0.87 -9.05
N VAL A 22 -10.78 0.07 -8.41
CA VAL A 22 -9.60 0.73 -9.02
C VAL A 22 -8.53 -0.28 -9.40
N PHE A 23 -8.50 -1.40 -8.70
CA PHE A 23 -7.58 -2.52 -8.92
C PHE A 23 -8.08 -3.59 -9.90
N ASN A 24 -9.23 -3.40 -10.58
CA ASN A 24 -9.78 -4.46 -11.45
C ASN A 24 -8.75 -4.98 -12.46
N ARG A 25 -7.99 -4.09 -13.11
CA ARG A 25 -6.97 -4.48 -14.08
C ARG A 25 -5.79 -5.22 -13.44
N MET A 26 -5.30 -4.74 -12.29
CA MET A 26 -4.22 -5.39 -11.54
C MET A 26 -4.66 -6.75 -11.02
N ALA A 27 -5.85 -6.84 -10.44
CA ALA A 27 -6.39 -8.10 -9.94
C ALA A 27 -6.53 -9.13 -11.06
N LYS A 28 -7.07 -8.73 -12.23
CA LYS A 28 -7.14 -9.61 -13.42
C LYS A 28 -5.73 -10.07 -13.82
N TYR A 29 -4.79 -9.14 -13.98
CA TYR A 29 -3.42 -9.41 -14.37
C TYR A 29 -2.71 -10.41 -13.44
N LEU A 30 -2.89 -10.26 -12.12
CA LEU A 30 -2.30 -11.15 -11.12
C LEU A 30 -3.00 -12.52 -11.09
N LYS A 31 -4.35 -12.55 -11.16
CA LYS A 31 -5.13 -13.81 -11.20
C LYS A 31 -4.76 -14.68 -12.41
N GLU A 32 -4.62 -14.09 -13.58
CA GLU A 32 -4.19 -14.79 -14.80
C GLU A 32 -2.78 -15.40 -14.67
N ARG A 33 -2.01 -14.96 -13.67
CA ARG A 33 -0.67 -15.47 -13.35
C ARG A 33 -0.63 -16.33 -12.09
N GLY A 34 -1.79 -16.75 -11.59
CA GLY A 34 -1.94 -17.73 -10.51
C GLY A 34 -1.85 -17.16 -9.09
N TRP A 35 -2.06 -15.83 -8.89
CA TRP A 35 -2.25 -15.30 -7.54
C TRP A 35 -3.72 -15.37 -7.11
N GLU A 36 -3.95 -15.70 -5.85
CA GLU A 36 -5.18 -15.38 -5.16
C GLU A 36 -5.18 -13.88 -4.83
N VAL A 37 -6.23 -13.14 -5.23
CA VAL A 37 -6.25 -11.68 -5.10
C VAL A 37 -7.53 -11.22 -4.42
N HIS A 38 -7.36 -10.55 -3.29
CA HIS A 38 -8.38 -9.91 -2.50
C HIS A 38 -8.35 -8.39 -2.71
N ARG A 39 -9.51 -7.81 -3.01
CA ARG A 39 -9.67 -6.37 -3.14
C ARG A 39 -10.52 -5.90 -1.98
N PHE A 40 -9.93 -5.16 -1.06
CA PHE A 40 -10.59 -4.75 0.17
C PHE A 40 -10.97 -3.26 0.13
N ASP A 41 -12.21 -2.96 0.49
CA ASP A 41 -12.70 -1.59 0.63
C ASP A 41 -12.57 -1.12 2.09
N VAL A 42 -11.75 -0.09 2.32
CA VAL A 42 -11.74 0.65 3.59
C VAL A 42 -12.87 1.69 3.60
N VAL A 43 -13.63 1.74 4.68
CA VAL A 43 -14.85 2.57 4.79
C VAL A 43 -14.81 3.40 6.08
N PRO A 44 -15.05 4.70 6.03
CA PRO A 44 -15.29 5.54 4.84
C PRO A 44 -14.02 5.81 4.04
N ASN A 45 -14.14 5.84 2.72
CA ASN A 45 -13.01 6.10 1.82
C ASN A 45 -12.67 7.58 1.65
N THR A 46 -13.29 8.45 2.43
CA THR A 46 -13.22 9.92 2.34
C THR A 46 -12.20 10.55 3.29
N SER A 47 -11.51 9.75 4.12
CA SER A 47 -10.58 10.22 5.17
C SER A 47 -11.22 11.09 6.25
N ILE A 48 -12.53 11.04 6.44
CA ILE A 48 -13.22 11.74 7.56
C ILE A 48 -12.88 11.11 8.91
N VAL A 49 -12.42 9.85 8.91
CA VAL A 49 -11.84 9.17 10.08
C VAL A 49 -10.33 9.05 9.93
N GLY A 50 -9.64 8.76 11.01
CA GLY A 50 -8.20 8.58 11.02
C GLY A 50 -7.73 7.35 10.22
N LEU A 51 -6.52 7.41 9.67
CA LEU A 51 -5.91 6.30 8.93
C LEU A 51 -5.61 5.11 9.84
N ASP A 52 -5.33 5.37 11.12
CA ASP A 52 -5.21 4.38 12.19
C ASP A 52 -6.49 3.57 12.38
N GLN A 53 -7.66 4.23 12.36
CA GLN A 53 -8.96 3.56 12.44
C GLN A 53 -9.26 2.74 11.16
N LEU A 54 -8.90 3.25 10.00
CA LEU A 54 -9.01 2.48 8.75
C LEU A 54 -8.10 1.24 8.75
N ALA A 55 -6.93 1.32 9.38
CA ALA A 55 -6.00 0.20 9.49
C ALA A 55 -6.55 -0.95 10.36
N LEU A 56 -7.37 -0.65 11.37
CA LEU A 56 -8.08 -1.69 12.15
C LEU A 56 -9.01 -2.54 11.27
N GLN A 57 -9.59 -1.96 10.23
CA GLN A 57 -10.42 -2.72 9.29
C GLN A 57 -9.57 -3.71 8.49
N ILE A 58 -8.34 -3.32 8.09
CA ILE A 58 -7.40 -4.24 7.43
C ILE A 58 -7.07 -5.39 8.38
N LYS A 59 -6.73 -5.07 9.64
CA LYS A 59 -6.43 -6.11 10.64
C LYS A 59 -7.59 -7.08 10.79
N THR A 60 -8.80 -6.57 11.01
CA THR A 60 -10.00 -7.40 11.17
C THR A 60 -10.24 -8.29 9.95
N TYR A 61 -10.10 -7.72 8.75
CA TYR A 61 -10.28 -8.48 7.50
C TYR A 61 -9.24 -9.60 7.37
N VAL A 62 -7.98 -9.30 7.65
CA VAL A 62 -6.89 -10.28 7.56
C VAL A 62 -7.09 -11.41 8.57
N ASP A 63 -7.42 -11.08 9.83
CA ASP A 63 -7.62 -12.06 10.90
C ASP A 63 -8.82 -12.98 10.62
N GLN A 64 -9.86 -12.48 9.95
CA GLN A 64 -11.06 -13.24 9.59
C GLN A 64 -10.90 -14.07 8.31
N THR A 65 -9.99 -13.69 7.42
CA THR A 65 -9.90 -14.27 6.07
C THR A 65 -8.81 -15.32 5.95
N PHE A 66 -7.70 -15.13 6.68
CA PHE A 66 -6.50 -15.97 6.52
C PHE A 66 -6.15 -16.70 7.81
N ALA A 67 -5.66 -17.93 7.70
CA ALA A 67 -5.20 -18.70 8.85
C ALA A 67 -4.07 -17.97 9.61
N PRO A 68 -3.92 -18.15 10.94
CA PRO A 68 -2.95 -17.39 11.74
C PRO A 68 -1.51 -17.46 11.23
N ASP A 69 -1.09 -18.59 10.70
CA ASP A 69 0.26 -18.88 10.18
C ASP A 69 0.41 -18.67 8.67
N GLN A 70 -0.68 -18.32 7.97
CA GLN A 70 -0.65 -18.09 6.52
C GLN A 70 -0.04 -16.73 6.19
N PRO A 71 1.13 -16.67 5.51
CA PRO A 71 1.69 -15.41 5.05
C PRO A 71 0.86 -14.83 3.90
N ILE A 72 0.74 -13.50 3.87
CA ILE A 72 0.09 -12.77 2.80
C ILE A 72 0.99 -11.66 2.25
N ASP A 73 0.66 -11.18 1.06
CA ASP A 73 1.29 -10.01 0.43
C ASP A 73 0.31 -8.83 0.42
N LEU A 74 0.80 -7.62 0.64
CA LEU A 74 -0.01 -6.43 0.78
C LEU A 74 0.38 -5.37 -0.25
N VAL A 75 -0.59 -4.82 -0.95
CA VAL A 75 -0.37 -3.73 -1.93
C VAL A 75 -1.29 -2.55 -1.61
N GLY A 76 -0.71 -1.40 -1.30
CA GLY A 76 -1.45 -0.19 -0.97
C GLY A 76 -1.24 0.93 -1.98
N LEU A 77 -2.34 1.53 -2.46
CA LEU A 77 -2.33 2.70 -3.35
C LEU A 77 -2.49 3.99 -2.54
N SER A 78 -1.59 4.98 -2.72
CA SER A 78 -1.78 6.33 -2.18
C SER A 78 -2.05 6.30 -0.66
N MET A 79 -3.16 6.86 -0.18
CA MET A 79 -3.62 6.73 1.20
C MET A 79 -3.64 5.27 1.69
N GLY A 80 -4.05 4.33 0.84
CA GLY A 80 -4.10 2.91 1.18
C GLY A 80 -2.73 2.33 1.56
N GLY A 81 -1.64 2.87 1.03
CA GLY A 81 -0.28 2.50 1.45
C GLY A 81 0.06 2.96 2.86
N LEU A 82 -0.43 4.14 3.30
CA LEU A 82 -0.26 4.61 4.69
C LEU A 82 -1.12 3.83 5.68
N VAL A 83 -2.37 3.56 5.32
CA VAL A 83 -3.28 2.71 6.12
C VAL A 83 -2.67 1.32 6.30
N SER A 84 -2.16 0.73 5.21
CA SER A 84 -1.44 -0.55 5.23
C SER A 84 -0.17 -0.48 6.07
N ARG A 85 0.59 0.61 5.96
CA ARG A 85 1.81 0.81 6.73
C ARG A 85 1.54 0.86 8.24
N TYR A 86 0.45 1.52 8.66
CA TYR A 86 0.04 1.54 10.06
C TYR A 86 -0.33 0.12 10.54
N TYR A 87 -1.07 -0.64 9.74
CA TYR A 87 -1.33 -2.05 10.04
C TYR A 87 -0.04 -2.84 10.23
N VAL A 88 0.91 -2.71 9.30
CA VAL A 88 2.19 -3.44 9.36
C VAL A 88 3.01 -3.05 10.60
N GLN A 89 3.18 -1.76 10.87
CA GLN A 89 4.07 -1.29 11.94
C GLN A 89 3.43 -1.24 13.34
N ARG A 90 2.09 -1.18 13.47
CA ARG A 90 1.38 -0.94 14.74
C ARG A 90 0.39 -2.02 15.16
N LEU A 91 -0.13 -2.79 14.21
CA LEU A 91 -1.25 -3.71 14.48
C LEU A 91 -0.90 -5.19 14.29
N GLY A 92 0.38 -5.55 14.30
CA GLY A 92 0.86 -6.93 14.21
C GLY A 92 1.04 -7.44 12.77
N GLY A 93 0.98 -6.56 11.76
CA GLY A 93 1.14 -6.97 10.37
C GLY A 93 2.55 -7.50 10.03
N LEU A 94 3.58 -7.20 10.82
CA LEU A 94 4.94 -7.72 10.60
C LEU A 94 5.01 -9.25 10.62
N ASP A 95 4.23 -9.89 11.47
CA ASP A 95 4.20 -11.35 11.60
C ASP A 95 3.42 -12.03 10.46
N LYS A 96 2.65 -11.24 9.71
CA LYS A 96 1.69 -11.73 8.73
C LYS A 96 2.09 -11.42 7.29
N ILE A 97 2.71 -10.25 7.08
CA ILE A 97 3.04 -9.74 5.76
C ILE A 97 4.43 -10.19 5.34
N GLN A 98 4.52 -10.94 4.24
CA GLN A 98 5.82 -11.31 3.66
C GLN A 98 6.34 -10.22 2.71
N ARG A 99 5.46 -9.68 1.85
CA ARG A 99 5.81 -8.60 0.91
C ARG A 99 4.84 -7.44 1.07
N PHE A 100 5.40 -6.25 1.20
CA PHE A 100 4.62 -5.03 1.29
C PHE A 100 5.01 -4.07 0.16
N ILE A 101 4.06 -3.74 -0.69
CA ILE A 101 4.26 -2.87 -1.86
C ILE A 101 3.37 -1.65 -1.71
N THR A 102 3.94 -0.46 -1.81
CA THR A 102 3.18 0.79 -1.89
C THR A 102 3.29 1.39 -3.29
N ILE A 103 2.20 2.00 -3.76
CA ILE A 103 2.10 2.65 -5.06
C ILE A 103 1.71 4.10 -4.84
N SER A 104 2.61 5.04 -5.16
CA SER A 104 2.38 6.48 -5.01
C SER A 104 1.79 6.83 -3.64
N SER A 105 2.40 6.37 -2.55
CA SER A 105 1.94 6.61 -1.18
C SER A 105 2.75 7.73 -0.54
N PRO A 106 2.11 8.71 0.13
CA PRO A 106 2.80 9.88 0.68
C PRO A 106 3.45 9.56 2.03
N HIS A 107 4.54 8.80 2.02
CA HIS A 107 5.25 8.37 3.25
C HIS A 107 5.83 9.53 4.07
N HIS A 108 6.11 10.67 3.42
CA HIS A 108 6.54 11.92 4.06
C HIS A 108 5.47 13.03 3.95
N GLY A 109 4.23 12.65 3.58
CA GLY A 109 3.08 13.55 3.44
C GLY A 109 2.92 14.12 2.03
N THR A 110 1.83 14.85 1.84
CA THR A 110 1.57 15.60 0.60
C THR A 110 0.95 16.95 0.93
N TYR A 111 1.39 18.00 0.23
CA TYR A 111 0.81 19.33 0.40
C TYR A 111 -0.65 19.42 -0.03
N LEU A 112 -1.12 18.55 -0.94
CA LEU A 112 -2.53 18.49 -1.30
C LEU A 112 -3.44 18.12 -0.12
N ALA A 113 -2.91 17.48 0.91
CA ALA A 113 -3.67 17.14 2.12
C ALA A 113 -4.11 18.37 2.94
N TYR A 114 -3.58 19.56 2.65
CA TYR A 114 -4.06 20.82 3.26
C TYR A 114 -5.40 21.31 2.67
N LEU A 115 -5.80 20.82 1.50
CA LEU A 115 -7.05 21.23 0.84
C LEU A 115 -8.31 20.74 1.57
N LEU A 116 -8.19 19.70 2.40
CA LEU A 116 -9.33 19.13 3.12
C LEU A 116 -9.05 19.06 4.62
N PRO A 117 -10.05 19.42 5.47
CA PRO A 117 -9.89 19.42 6.92
C PRO A 117 -10.14 18.05 7.58
N PHE A 118 -10.30 17.00 6.80
CA PHE A 118 -10.61 15.67 7.31
C PHE A 118 -9.43 15.08 8.10
N ILE A 119 -9.72 14.28 9.14
CA ILE A 119 -8.72 13.72 10.06
C ILE A 119 -7.62 12.98 9.30
N GLY A 120 -7.99 12.06 8.38
CA GLY A 120 -7.01 11.34 7.58
C GLY A 120 -6.19 12.24 6.65
N CYS A 121 -6.77 13.34 6.14
CA CYS A 121 -6.02 14.34 5.38
C CYS A 121 -5.02 15.07 6.28
N VAL A 122 -5.41 15.45 7.49
CA VAL A 122 -4.49 16.05 8.48
C VAL A 122 -3.33 15.11 8.78
N GLN A 123 -3.60 13.80 8.93
CA GLN A 123 -2.58 12.78 9.12
C GLN A 123 -1.63 12.61 7.91
N MET A 124 -2.10 12.93 6.69
CA MET A 124 -1.28 12.90 5.47
C MET A 124 -0.49 14.19 5.20
N ARG A 125 -0.59 15.21 6.04
CA ARG A 125 0.18 16.45 5.87
C ARG A 125 1.65 16.23 6.20
N PRO A 126 2.58 16.86 5.48
CA PRO A 126 4.00 16.84 5.84
C PRO A 126 4.22 17.26 7.30
N GLY A 127 4.99 16.49 8.04
CA GLY A 127 5.29 16.74 9.46
C GLY A 127 4.17 16.43 10.45
N SER A 128 3.07 15.80 10.02
CA SER A 128 2.02 15.36 10.94
C SER A 128 2.56 14.37 11.99
N GLY A 129 1.97 14.40 13.20
CA GLY A 129 2.33 13.44 14.25
C GLY A 129 2.16 11.99 13.83
N PHE A 130 1.15 11.68 12.98
CA PHE A 130 0.93 10.34 12.44
C PHE A 130 2.12 9.87 11.57
N LEU A 131 2.59 10.72 10.65
CA LEU A 131 3.74 10.37 9.81
C LEU A 131 5.05 10.38 10.60
N ALA A 132 5.21 11.29 11.56
CA ALA A 132 6.38 11.33 12.44
C ALA A 132 6.48 10.01 13.24
N ASP A 133 5.37 9.52 13.80
CA ASP A 133 5.29 8.24 14.51
C ASP A 133 5.69 7.07 13.62
N LEU A 134 5.10 6.94 12.43
CA LEU A 134 5.45 5.87 11.49
C LEU A 134 6.90 5.95 10.99
N ASN A 135 7.44 7.16 10.83
CA ASN A 135 8.80 7.36 10.33
C ASN A 135 9.86 7.14 11.41
N ALA A 136 9.51 7.28 12.69
CA ALA A 136 10.44 7.05 13.81
C ALA A 136 10.98 5.61 13.84
N ASP A 137 10.18 4.63 13.43
CA ASP A 137 10.56 3.23 13.41
C ASP A 137 10.41 2.54 12.04
N MET A 138 10.61 3.30 10.97
CA MET A 138 10.50 2.79 9.59
C MET A 138 11.42 1.59 9.30
N HIS A 139 12.53 1.43 10.06
CA HIS A 139 13.40 0.26 9.99
C HIS A 139 12.66 -1.06 10.22
N LYS A 140 11.52 -1.06 10.91
CA LYS A 140 10.68 -2.26 11.06
C LYS A 140 10.22 -2.82 9.71
N LEU A 141 10.10 -1.98 8.68
CA LEU A 141 9.75 -2.43 7.33
C LEU A 141 10.84 -3.28 6.66
N GLU A 142 12.06 -3.33 7.22
CA GLU A 142 13.12 -4.24 6.76
C GLU A 142 12.84 -5.70 7.12
N GLN A 143 11.92 -5.95 8.06
CA GLN A 143 11.48 -7.30 8.41
C GLN A 143 10.56 -7.92 7.36
N VAL A 144 10.02 -7.10 6.47
CA VAL A 144 9.21 -7.52 5.31
C VAL A 144 9.91 -7.10 4.01
N LYS A 145 9.59 -7.76 2.90
CA LYS A 145 10.13 -7.35 1.59
C LYS A 145 9.39 -6.10 1.11
N PHE A 146 9.83 -4.94 1.58
CA PHE A 146 9.19 -3.67 1.29
C PHE A 146 9.64 -3.07 -0.04
N SER A 147 8.67 -2.55 -0.82
CA SER A 147 8.95 -1.83 -2.07
C SER A 147 7.99 -0.64 -2.23
N SER A 148 8.52 0.53 -2.53
CA SER A 148 7.74 1.71 -2.88
C SER A 148 7.87 2.02 -4.38
N LEU A 149 6.74 1.95 -5.08
CA LEU A 149 6.63 2.31 -6.50
C LEU A 149 6.14 3.74 -6.59
N TRP A 150 6.87 4.59 -7.31
CA TRP A 150 6.54 6.00 -7.42
C TRP A 150 6.80 6.56 -8.83
N THR A 151 6.24 7.72 -9.11
CA THR A 151 6.46 8.43 -10.37
C THR A 151 6.82 9.89 -10.10
N PRO A 152 7.79 10.48 -10.83
CA PRO A 152 8.11 11.91 -10.69
C PRO A 152 7.00 12.81 -11.25
N TYR A 153 6.05 12.25 -12.00
CA TYR A 153 4.92 12.96 -12.61
C TYR A 153 3.65 12.87 -11.75
N ASP A 154 3.82 12.73 -10.44
CA ASP A 154 2.70 12.66 -9.49
C ASP A 154 2.32 14.06 -9.02
N PHE A 155 1.12 14.52 -9.38
CA PHE A 155 0.57 15.82 -8.94
C PHE A 155 -0.42 15.66 -7.77
N VAL A 156 -0.62 14.46 -7.26
CA VAL A 156 -1.41 14.18 -6.07
C VAL A 156 -0.50 14.03 -4.84
N ILE A 157 0.63 13.38 -5.02
CA ILE A 157 1.67 13.33 -3.99
C ILE A 157 2.69 14.44 -4.30
N VAL A 158 2.65 15.51 -3.51
CA VAL A 158 3.48 16.71 -3.71
C VAL A 158 4.29 17.01 -2.44
N PRO A 159 5.61 16.94 -2.51
CA PRO A 159 6.44 16.55 -3.65
C PRO A 159 6.35 15.04 -3.96
N ALA A 160 6.51 14.65 -5.22
CA ALA A 160 6.40 13.25 -5.66
C ALA A 160 7.39 12.31 -4.94
N GLN A 161 8.58 12.84 -4.56
CA GLN A 161 9.61 12.13 -3.80
C GLN A 161 9.16 11.72 -2.40
N SER A 162 8.07 12.31 -1.89
CA SER A 162 7.44 11.90 -0.63
C SER A 162 7.03 10.41 -0.61
N SER A 163 6.89 9.80 -1.79
CA SER A 163 6.62 8.37 -1.91
C SER A 163 7.85 7.49 -1.68
N GLN A 164 9.06 8.04 -1.70
CA GLN A 164 10.29 7.26 -1.47
C GLN A 164 10.48 7.01 0.03
N MET A 165 11.14 5.89 0.34
CA MET A 165 11.49 5.51 1.70
C MET A 165 12.99 5.18 1.78
N PRO A 166 13.68 5.51 2.89
CA PRO A 166 15.09 5.18 3.07
C PRO A 166 15.34 3.68 3.30
N VAL A 167 14.27 2.90 3.45
CA VAL A 167 14.29 1.44 3.64
C VAL A 167 13.60 0.73 2.48
N GLY A 168 13.97 -0.51 2.22
CA GLY A 168 13.41 -1.31 1.14
C GLY A 168 13.86 -0.84 -0.25
N LYS A 169 13.04 -1.13 -1.27
CA LYS A 169 13.33 -0.78 -2.68
C LYS A 169 12.45 0.37 -3.15
N ASN A 170 13.05 1.42 -3.69
CA ASN A 170 12.33 2.51 -4.36
C ASN A 170 12.37 2.31 -5.88
N VAL A 171 11.23 2.05 -6.50
CA VAL A 171 11.13 1.81 -7.93
C VAL A 171 10.47 2.99 -8.62
N LYS A 172 11.26 3.72 -9.41
CA LYS A 172 10.79 4.84 -10.22
C LYS A 172 10.12 4.33 -11.50
N LEU A 173 8.90 4.79 -11.75
CA LEU A 173 8.12 4.48 -12.95
C LEU A 173 7.79 5.76 -13.72
N SER A 174 7.88 5.72 -15.05
CA SER A 174 7.47 6.84 -15.92
C SER A 174 6.00 6.69 -16.27
N VAL A 175 5.12 6.95 -15.31
CA VAL A 175 3.66 6.83 -15.45
C VAL A 175 2.99 8.15 -15.09
N PHE A 176 2.10 8.62 -15.96
CA PHE A 176 1.28 9.83 -15.77
C PHE A 176 -0.19 9.51 -16.08
N PRO A 177 -1.15 10.08 -15.37
CA PRO A 177 -1.09 10.72 -14.06
C PRO A 177 -1.15 9.69 -12.90
N HIS A 178 -1.20 10.17 -11.64
CA HIS A 178 -1.30 9.37 -10.39
C HIS A 178 -2.30 8.19 -10.50
N ALA A 179 -3.50 8.44 -11.03
CA ALA A 179 -4.54 7.42 -11.20
C ALA A 179 -4.14 6.28 -12.15
N MET A 180 -3.18 6.49 -13.03
CA MET A 180 -2.68 5.47 -13.95
C MET A 180 -1.64 4.54 -13.31
N MET A 181 -1.11 4.89 -12.15
CA MET A 181 -0.13 4.08 -11.44
C MET A 181 -0.62 2.66 -11.12
N VAL A 182 -1.92 2.45 -10.94
CA VAL A 182 -2.49 1.10 -10.73
C VAL A 182 -2.96 0.40 -12.01
N ARG A 183 -2.88 1.09 -13.15
CA ARG A 183 -3.41 0.59 -14.42
C ARG A 183 -2.34 0.41 -15.50
N SER A 184 -1.18 1.05 -15.39
CA SER A 184 -0.13 0.97 -16.40
C SER A 184 0.49 -0.42 -16.45
N ASN A 185 0.87 -0.89 -17.65
CA ASN A 185 1.54 -2.17 -17.81
C ASN A 185 2.87 -2.23 -17.02
N SER A 186 3.62 -1.13 -17.00
CA SER A 186 4.88 -1.05 -16.26
C SER A 186 4.66 -1.30 -14.77
N THR A 187 3.63 -0.71 -14.16
CA THR A 187 3.30 -0.96 -12.75
C THR A 187 2.84 -2.41 -12.52
N LEU A 188 1.98 -2.95 -13.39
CA LEU A 188 1.50 -4.34 -13.25
C LEU A 188 2.65 -5.34 -13.28
N VAL A 189 3.57 -5.17 -14.22
CA VAL A 189 4.78 -6.01 -14.33
C VAL A 189 5.68 -5.83 -13.10
N THR A 190 5.87 -4.60 -12.64
CA THR A 190 6.72 -4.30 -11.49
C THR A 190 6.15 -4.90 -10.20
N VAL A 191 4.83 -4.77 -9.97
CA VAL A 191 4.16 -5.42 -8.83
C VAL A 191 4.33 -6.93 -8.88
N ALA A 192 4.12 -7.57 -10.04
CA ALA A 192 4.32 -9.01 -10.17
C ALA A 192 5.79 -9.44 -9.91
N LYS A 193 6.76 -8.62 -10.32
CA LYS A 193 8.19 -8.84 -10.00
C LYS A 193 8.45 -8.71 -8.50
N ALA A 194 7.88 -7.69 -7.84
CA ALA A 194 7.99 -7.51 -6.40
C ALA A 194 7.40 -8.69 -5.63
N LEU A 195 6.24 -9.20 -6.09
CA LEU A 195 5.57 -10.37 -5.52
C LEU A 195 6.31 -11.72 -5.77
N THR A 196 7.37 -11.72 -6.57
CA THR A 196 8.22 -12.90 -6.84
C THR A 196 9.69 -12.66 -6.51
N ASP A 197 9.99 -11.59 -5.76
CA ASP A 197 11.35 -11.19 -5.35
C ASP A 197 12.33 -10.95 -6.52
N LYS A 198 11.81 -10.55 -7.69
CA LYS A 198 12.59 -10.32 -8.93
C LYS A 198 12.76 -8.83 -9.25
N LEU A 199 12.60 -7.92 -8.25
CA LEU A 199 12.92 -6.50 -8.40
C LEU A 199 14.41 -6.25 -8.36
#